data_54f01580331c28fc424a2898fa332277
#
_entry.id   54f01580331c28fc424a2898fa332277
#
_cell.length_a   1.000
_cell.length_b   1.000
_cell.length_c   1.000
_cell.angle_alpha   90.00
_cell.angle_beta   90.00
_cell.angle_gamma   90.00
#
_symmetry.space_group_name_H-M   'P 1'
#
loop_
_entity.id
_entity.type
_entity.pdbx_description
1 polymer ?
#
loop_
_entity_poly.entity_id
_entity_poly.type
_entity_poly.pdbx_seq_one_letter_code
_entity_poly.pdbx_strand_id
1 'polypeptide(L)'
;LVHLAAVLDNWDPRIMDGIAAKHHVIAFDNRGVGASTGTPSNSMEQMADDAITFIEAKGFKQVDLLGFSMGGMVAQEIVLKEPQLVRKLVLAGTGPAGGEGISTVAGVANYDLLRGLLTGQDPKQFLFFTRTPHGIEAGKAFLARLQERTENRDKEISVAAYTAQLQALSAWGQKKPADLSVVKHPVLVVNGDA
;
A
#
# COMPACT_ATOMS: atom_id res chain seq x y z
N LEU A 1 -0.67 4.75 -3.81
CA LEU A 1 -0.23 3.35 -3.84
C LEU A 1 -0.60 2.68 -2.52
N VAL A 2 -1.29 1.56 -2.58
CA VAL A 2 -2.01 0.93 -1.47
C VAL A 2 -1.18 -0.16 -0.75
N HIS A 3 -1.64 -0.58 0.42
CA HIS A 3 -1.00 -1.62 1.23
C HIS A 3 -1.20 -3.04 0.68
N LEU A 4 -0.54 -4.03 1.31
CA LEU A 4 -0.73 -5.46 1.04
C LEU A 4 -2.21 -5.85 1.07
N ALA A 5 -2.63 -6.68 0.13
CA ALA A 5 -3.97 -7.25 0.03
C ALA A 5 -5.10 -6.24 -0.15
N ALA A 6 -4.79 -5.02 -0.59
CA ALA A 6 -5.77 -3.96 -0.73
C ALA A 6 -6.20 -3.75 -2.18
N VAL A 7 -7.44 -3.34 -2.31
CA VAL A 7 -8.08 -2.79 -3.51
C VAL A 7 -8.44 -1.32 -3.26
N LEU A 8 -8.98 -0.62 -4.27
CA LEU A 8 -9.38 0.79 -4.15
C LEU A 8 -10.27 1.05 -2.94
N ASP A 9 -11.19 0.15 -2.63
CA ASP A 9 -12.11 0.28 -1.50
C ASP A 9 -11.44 0.18 -0.11
N ASN A 10 -10.15 -0.10 -0.05
CA ASN A 10 -9.40 -0.14 1.21
C ASN A 10 -8.72 1.20 1.56
N TRP A 11 -8.89 2.24 0.76
CA TRP A 11 -8.54 3.59 1.15
C TRP A 11 -9.61 4.20 2.07
N ASP A 12 -9.19 4.71 3.24
CA ASP A 12 -10.09 5.44 4.12
C ASP A 12 -10.60 6.70 3.40
N PRO A 13 -11.93 6.86 3.22
CA PRO A 13 -12.49 8.01 2.51
C PRO A 13 -12.09 9.33 3.15
N ARG A 14 -11.88 9.40 4.46
CA ARG A 14 -11.40 10.63 5.12
C ARG A 14 -10.05 11.08 4.62
N ILE A 15 -9.15 10.15 4.31
CA ILE A 15 -7.83 10.45 3.74
C ILE A 15 -8.00 10.89 2.29
N MET A 16 -8.76 10.12 1.50
CA MET A 16 -8.95 10.40 0.07
C MET A 16 -9.68 11.73 -0.16
N ASP A 17 -10.76 11.97 0.54
CA ASP A 17 -11.55 13.20 0.43
C ASP A 17 -10.79 14.41 0.96
N GLY A 18 -10.06 14.23 2.06
CA GLY A 18 -9.21 15.28 2.63
C GLY A 18 -8.13 15.75 1.64
N ILE A 19 -7.52 14.83 0.91
CA ILE A 19 -6.53 15.16 -0.13
C ILE A 19 -7.25 15.72 -1.37
N ALA A 20 -8.36 15.11 -1.78
CA ALA A 20 -9.13 15.51 -2.97
C ALA A 20 -9.72 16.93 -2.85
N ALA A 21 -9.92 17.43 -1.62
CA ALA A 21 -10.37 18.81 -1.40
C ALA A 21 -9.41 19.87 -2.01
N LYS A 22 -8.14 19.52 -2.25
CA LYS A 22 -7.12 20.46 -2.75
C LYS A 22 -6.27 19.89 -3.89
N HIS A 23 -6.40 18.61 -4.21
CA HIS A 23 -5.60 17.91 -5.22
C HIS A 23 -6.46 17.02 -6.10
N HIS A 24 -6.06 16.85 -7.36
CA HIS A 24 -6.59 15.78 -8.19
C HIS A 24 -5.99 14.45 -7.72
N VAL A 25 -6.80 13.60 -7.10
CA VAL A 25 -6.37 12.32 -6.56
C VAL A 25 -6.68 11.20 -7.55
N ILE A 26 -5.70 10.35 -7.80
CA ILE A 26 -5.84 9.15 -8.61
C ILE A 26 -5.38 7.97 -7.77
N ALA A 27 -6.28 7.01 -7.58
CA ALA A 27 -5.97 5.71 -7.03
C ALA A 27 -6.22 4.64 -8.11
N PHE A 28 -5.46 3.56 -8.07
CA PHE A 28 -5.62 2.43 -8.98
C PHE A 28 -5.27 1.13 -8.29
N ASP A 29 -5.85 0.04 -8.78
CA ASP A 29 -5.48 -1.30 -8.36
C ASP A 29 -4.23 -1.78 -9.09
N ASN A 30 -3.32 -2.42 -8.37
CA ASN A 30 -2.19 -3.08 -8.97
C ASN A 30 -2.64 -4.12 -10.02
N ARG A 31 -1.79 -4.42 -10.97
CA ARG A 31 -2.05 -5.41 -12.01
C ARG A 31 -2.52 -6.74 -11.41
N GLY A 32 -3.63 -7.28 -11.91
CA GLY A 32 -4.25 -8.51 -11.44
C GLY A 32 -4.95 -8.42 -10.08
N VAL A 33 -5.23 -7.20 -9.59
CA VAL A 33 -5.92 -6.91 -8.32
C VAL A 33 -7.19 -6.13 -8.61
N GLY A 34 -8.25 -6.36 -7.85
CA GLY A 34 -9.52 -5.65 -8.01
C GLY A 34 -10.10 -5.74 -9.41
N ALA A 35 -10.30 -4.60 -10.06
CA ALA A 35 -10.76 -4.50 -11.44
C ALA A 35 -9.61 -4.49 -12.46
N SER A 36 -8.34 -4.35 -12.03
CA SER A 36 -7.20 -4.36 -12.93
C SER A 36 -6.92 -5.75 -13.48
N THR A 37 -6.75 -5.85 -14.80
CA THR A 37 -6.47 -7.11 -15.49
C THR A 37 -4.99 -7.49 -15.42
N GLY A 38 -4.66 -8.69 -15.93
CA GLY A 38 -3.30 -9.21 -16.02
C GLY A 38 -2.91 -10.13 -14.88
N THR A 39 -1.66 -10.57 -14.88
CA THR A 39 -1.11 -11.46 -13.85
C THR A 39 -0.51 -10.64 -12.70
N PRO A 40 -0.85 -10.94 -11.45
CA PRO A 40 -0.28 -10.24 -10.30
C PRO A 40 1.24 -10.31 -10.28
N SER A 41 1.87 -9.19 -9.94
CA SER A 41 3.32 -9.10 -9.82
C SER A 41 3.81 -9.59 -8.46
N ASN A 42 4.94 -10.27 -8.44
CA ASN A 42 5.62 -10.74 -7.23
C ASN A 42 6.92 -9.99 -6.93
N SER A 43 7.08 -8.77 -7.47
CA SER A 43 8.22 -7.90 -7.15
C SER A 43 7.80 -6.43 -7.06
N MET A 44 8.46 -5.67 -6.17
CA MET A 44 8.22 -4.23 -6.01
C MET A 44 8.65 -3.47 -7.25
N GLU A 45 9.72 -3.89 -7.89
CA GLU A 45 10.24 -3.30 -9.13
C GLU A 45 9.23 -3.38 -10.27
N GLN A 46 8.58 -4.55 -10.42
CA GLN A 46 7.56 -4.72 -11.46
C GLN A 46 6.31 -3.89 -11.16
N MET A 47 5.89 -3.83 -9.89
CA MET A 47 4.78 -2.96 -9.50
C MET A 47 5.10 -1.49 -9.73
N ALA A 48 6.36 -1.08 -9.55
CA ALA A 48 6.81 0.27 -9.87
C ALA A 48 6.77 0.54 -11.37
N ASP A 49 7.24 -0.40 -12.21
CA ASP A 49 7.17 -0.28 -13.67
C ASP A 49 5.72 -0.17 -14.17
N ASP A 50 4.82 -0.98 -13.61
CA ASP A 50 3.39 -0.91 -13.90
C ASP A 50 2.80 0.48 -13.52
N ALA A 51 3.18 1.01 -12.35
CA ALA A 51 2.73 2.33 -11.88
C ALA A 51 3.29 3.47 -12.75
N ILE A 52 4.57 3.42 -13.11
CA ILE A 52 5.21 4.39 -14.03
C ILE A 52 4.45 4.39 -15.37
N THR A 53 4.26 3.19 -15.95
CA THR A 53 3.52 3.03 -17.21
C THR A 53 2.11 3.61 -17.12
N PHE A 54 1.42 3.38 -16.00
CA PHE A 54 0.07 3.94 -15.78
C PHE A 54 0.10 5.48 -15.71
N ILE A 55 1.03 6.06 -14.96
CA ILE A 55 1.19 7.51 -14.82
C ILE A 55 1.44 8.16 -16.18
N GLU A 56 2.35 7.59 -16.97
CA GLU A 56 2.72 8.08 -18.30
C GLU A 56 1.56 7.93 -19.29
N ALA A 57 0.85 6.80 -19.27
CA ALA A 57 -0.33 6.57 -20.11
C ALA A 57 -1.47 7.54 -19.82
N LYS A 58 -1.55 8.07 -18.58
CA LYS A 58 -2.48 9.16 -18.22
C LYS A 58 -1.99 10.54 -18.66
N GLY A 59 -0.81 10.64 -19.25
CA GLY A 59 -0.23 11.88 -19.75
C GLY A 59 0.40 12.78 -18.70
N PHE A 60 0.54 12.29 -17.45
CA PHE A 60 1.20 13.07 -16.41
C PHE A 60 2.72 13.06 -16.60
N LYS A 61 3.31 14.23 -16.48
CA LYS A 61 4.77 14.41 -16.55
C LYS A 61 5.40 14.43 -15.17
N GLN A 62 4.62 14.78 -14.16
CA GLN A 62 5.07 14.80 -12.77
C GLN A 62 3.88 14.65 -11.84
N VAL A 63 4.04 13.87 -10.76
CA VAL A 63 3.03 13.59 -9.76
C VAL A 63 3.57 13.69 -8.34
N ASP A 64 2.69 13.90 -7.37
CA ASP A 64 3.00 13.61 -5.97
C ASP A 64 2.62 12.16 -5.70
N LEU A 65 3.51 11.39 -5.06
CA LEU A 65 3.25 10.00 -4.70
C LEU A 65 2.90 9.88 -3.22
N LEU A 66 1.79 9.22 -2.93
CA LEU A 66 1.47 8.70 -1.59
C LEU A 66 1.57 7.18 -1.63
N GLY A 67 2.49 6.62 -0.85
CA GLY A 67 2.64 5.18 -0.68
C GLY A 67 2.35 4.75 0.76
N PHE A 68 1.37 3.86 0.93
CA PHE A 68 1.03 3.28 2.23
C PHE A 68 1.52 1.84 2.32
N SER A 69 2.31 1.51 3.36
CA SER A 69 2.86 0.17 3.60
C SER A 69 3.59 -0.36 2.35
N MET A 70 3.17 -1.47 1.76
CA MET A 70 3.71 -2.01 0.51
C MET A 70 3.76 -0.94 -0.61
N GLY A 71 2.74 -0.09 -0.71
CA GLY A 71 2.73 1.02 -1.68
C GLY A 71 3.86 2.03 -1.46
N GLY A 72 4.36 2.18 -0.24
CA GLY A 72 5.54 3.00 0.05
C GLY A 72 6.85 2.36 -0.41
N MET A 73 6.92 1.03 -0.45
CA MET A 73 8.05 0.29 -1.03
C MET A 73 8.08 0.47 -2.56
N VAL A 74 6.92 0.34 -3.18
CA VAL A 74 6.76 0.62 -4.63
C VAL A 74 7.10 2.08 -4.96
N ALA A 75 6.67 3.04 -4.13
CA ALA A 75 6.99 4.45 -4.33
C ALA A 75 8.49 4.75 -4.24
N GLN A 76 9.23 4.04 -3.38
CA GLN A 76 10.70 4.11 -3.33
C GLN A 76 11.34 3.62 -4.62
N GLU A 77 10.87 2.51 -5.19
CA GLU A 77 11.36 2.03 -6.49
C GLU A 77 11.05 3.04 -7.61
N ILE A 78 9.86 3.64 -7.62
CA ILE A 78 9.49 4.65 -8.62
C ILE A 78 10.43 5.85 -8.57
N VAL A 79 10.66 6.42 -7.39
CA VAL A 79 11.50 7.62 -7.25
C VAL A 79 12.98 7.35 -7.55
N LEU A 80 13.44 6.10 -7.35
CA LEU A 80 14.81 5.70 -7.72
C LEU A 80 14.97 5.45 -9.22
N LYS A 81 13.93 4.92 -9.90
CA LYS A 81 13.94 4.64 -11.34
C LYS A 81 13.69 5.89 -12.17
N GLU A 82 12.65 6.67 -11.80
CA GLU A 82 12.15 7.80 -12.56
C GLU A 82 12.00 9.04 -11.65
N PRO A 83 13.13 9.57 -11.12
CA PRO A 83 13.08 10.69 -10.16
C PRO A 83 12.36 11.91 -10.70
N GLN A 84 12.47 12.23 -12.00
CA GLN A 84 11.81 13.36 -12.64
C GLN A 84 10.28 13.23 -12.68
N LEU A 85 9.74 12.01 -12.57
CA LEU A 85 8.30 11.76 -12.54
C LEU A 85 7.68 12.13 -11.18
N VAL A 86 8.50 12.20 -10.13
CA VAL A 86 8.04 12.46 -8.77
C VAL A 86 8.32 13.90 -8.37
N ARG A 87 7.32 14.63 -7.89
CA ARG A 87 7.46 15.98 -7.34
C ARG A 87 7.65 15.95 -5.82
N LYS A 88 6.82 15.21 -5.12
CA LYS A 88 6.85 15.01 -3.67
C LYS A 88 6.52 13.57 -3.34
N LEU A 89 7.03 13.09 -2.22
CA LEU A 89 6.85 11.71 -1.78
C LEU A 89 6.30 11.68 -0.35
N VAL A 90 5.22 10.93 -0.15
CA VAL A 90 4.69 10.60 1.19
C VAL A 90 4.82 9.10 1.40
N LEU A 91 5.56 8.72 2.45
CA LEU A 91 5.80 7.33 2.86
C LEU A 91 5.10 7.11 4.20
N ALA A 92 4.01 6.36 4.20
CA ALA A 92 3.20 6.11 5.38
C ALA A 92 3.26 4.62 5.79
N GLY A 93 3.61 4.33 7.05
CA GLY A 93 3.61 2.98 7.59
C GLY A 93 4.47 1.98 6.79
N THR A 94 5.64 2.39 6.33
CA THR A 94 6.47 1.61 5.39
C THR A 94 7.93 1.58 5.83
N GLY A 95 8.76 0.83 5.10
CA GLY A 95 10.19 0.71 5.37
C GLY A 95 11.02 0.55 4.10
N PRO A 96 12.35 0.76 4.20
CA PRO A 96 13.29 0.64 3.08
C PRO A 96 13.53 -0.83 2.70
N ALA A 97 14.12 -1.04 1.53
CA ALA A 97 14.65 -2.34 1.14
C ALA A 97 15.62 -2.88 2.19
N GLY A 98 15.50 -4.16 2.53
CA GLY A 98 16.33 -4.79 3.58
C GLY A 98 16.06 -4.27 4.99
N GLY A 99 14.99 -3.50 5.21
CA GLY A 99 14.62 -3.00 6.54
C GLY A 99 14.32 -4.11 7.53
N GLU A 100 14.71 -3.90 8.78
CA GLU A 100 14.49 -4.87 9.86
C GLU A 100 13.02 -5.23 9.99
N GLY A 101 12.71 -6.50 10.14
CA GLY A 101 11.34 -7.01 10.31
C GLY A 101 10.51 -7.14 9.02
N ILE A 102 10.88 -6.49 7.91
CA ILE A 102 10.07 -6.52 6.68
C ILE A 102 9.97 -7.93 6.11
N SER A 103 11.03 -8.71 6.14
CA SER A 103 11.01 -10.11 5.66
C SER A 103 10.06 -11.02 6.45
N THR A 104 9.68 -10.64 7.68
CA THR A 104 8.76 -11.40 8.54
C THR A 104 7.31 -10.97 8.43
N VAL A 105 7.02 -9.87 7.71
CA VAL A 105 5.64 -9.34 7.54
C VAL A 105 4.70 -10.39 6.96
N ALA A 106 5.17 -11.26 6.05
CA ALA A 106 4.37 -12.35 5.50
C ALA A 106 3.87 -13.32 6.60
N GLY A 107 4.69 -13.62 7.59
CA GLY A 107 4.30 -14.47 8.73
C GLY A 107 3.24 -13.80 9.60
N VAL A 108 3.41 -12.52 9.90
CA VAL A 108 2.46 -11.72 10.70
C VAL A 108 1.11 -11.61 9.95
N ALA A 109 1.15 -11.25 8.67
CA ALA A 109 -0.05 -11.11 7.85
C ALA A 109 -0.85 -12.43 7.75
N ASN A 110 -0.17 -13.56 7.55
CA ASN A 110 -0.83 -14.88 7.51
C ASN A 110 -1.40 -15.28 8.87
N TYR A 111 -0.71 -14.97 9.97
CA TYR A 111 -1.21 -15.21 11.31
C TYR A 111 -2.50 -14.41 11.58
N ASP A 112 -2.50 -13.12 11.26
CA ASP A 112 -3.68 -12.27 11.49
C ASP A 112 -4.82 -12.60 10.51
N LEU A 113 -4.51 -13.05 9.28
CA LEU A 113 -5.52 -13.60 8.36
C LEU A 113 -6.21 -14.83 8.97
N LEU A 114 -5.42 -15.80 9.47
CA LEU A 114 -5.96 -17.00 10.12
C LEU A 114 -6.79 -16.62 11.36
N ARG A 115 -6.30 -15.68 12.16
CA ARG A 115 -7.00 -15.17 13.33
C ARG A 115 -8.34 -14.52 12.94
N GLY A 116 -8.35 -13.73 11.88
CA GLY A 116 -9.57 -13.14 11.33
C GLY A 116 -10.60 -14.20 10.95
N LEU A 117 -10.16 -15.24 10.22
CA LEU A 117 -11.02 -16.37 9.84
C LEU A 117 -11.60 -17.10 11.07
N LEU A 118 -10.80 -17.34 12.10
CA LEU A 118 -11.23 -18.05 13.31
C LEU A 118 -12.16 -17.20 14.19
N THR A 119 -12.00 -15.87 14.19
CA THR A 119 -12.76 -14.95 15.04
C THR A 119 -13.92 -14.25 14.32
N GLY A 120 -14.02 -14.41 13.01
CA GLY A 120 -15.00 -13.69 12.18
C GLY A 120 -14.74 -12.19 12.11
N GLN A 121 -13.51 -11.73 12.36
CA GLN A 121 -13.11 -10.32 12.34
C GLN A 121 -12.21 -10.02 11.14
N ASP A 122 -12.27 -8.79 10.63
CA ASP A 122 -11.37 -8.35 9.56
C ASP A 122 -9.92 -8.34 10.06
N PRO A 123 -8.97 -8.97 9.34
CA PRO A 123 -7.55 -8.98 9.71
C PRO A 123 -6.95 -7.58 9.93
N LYS A 124 -7.46 -6.54 9.26
CA LYS A 124 -7.01 -5.16 9.43
C LYS A 124 -7.20 -4.64 10.85
N GLN A 125 -8.19 -5.17 11.59
CA GLN A 125 -8.38 -4.84 13.01
C GLN A 125 -7.16 -5.23 13.84
N PHE A 126 -6.48 -6.32 13.49
CA PHE A 126 -5.31 -6.82 14.22
C PHE A 126 -4.00 -6.22 13.71
N LEU A 127 -3.92 -5.97 12.41
CA LEU A 127 -2.72 -5.45 11.75
C LEU A 127 -2.49 -3.96 12.02
N PHE A 128 -3.57 -3.15 12.11
CA PHE A 128 -3.45 -1.70 12.11
C PHE A 128 -3.82 -1.05 13.44
N PHE A 129 -4.44 -1.79 14.34
CA PHE A 129 -4.97 -1.20 15.57
C PHE A 129 -4.50 -1.97 16.81
N THR A 130 -4.28 -1.23 17.89
CA THR A 130 -3.92 -1.81 19.18
C THR A 130 -5.09 -2.59 19.78
N ARG A 131 -4.79 -3.48 20.74
CA ARG A 131 -5.80 -4.28 21.45
C ARG A 131 -6.43 -3.55 22.64
N THR A 132 -6.12 -2.28 22.82
CA THR A 132 -6.77 -1.43 23.82
C THR A 132 -8.22 -1.17 23.43
N PRO A 133 -9.13 -0.85 24.37
CA PRO A 133 -10.50 -0.49 24.04
C PRO A 133 -10.57 0.63 22.99
N HIS A 134 -9.72 1.65 23.10
CA HIS A 134 -9.63 2.74 22.14
C HIS A 134 -9.21 2.25 20.74
N GLY A 135 -8.17 1.40 20.66
CA GLY A 135 -7.72 0.84 19.39
C GLY A 135 -8.77 -0.05 18.72
N ILE A 136 -9.50 -0.84 19.50
CA ILE A 136 -10.61 -1.67 19.00
C ILE A 136 -11.71 -0.80 18.40
N GLU A 137 -12.15 0.26 19.10
CA GLU A 137 -13.17 1.18 18.59
C GLU A 137 -12.70 1.97 17.36
N ALA A 138 -11.45 2.43 17.37
CA ALA A 138 -10.85 3.09 16.20
C ALA A 138 -10.83 2.17 14.97
N GLY A 139 -10.48 0.89 15.17
CA GLY A 139 -10.48 -0.11 14.09
C GLY A 139 -11.88 -0.38 13.55
N LYS A 140 -12.89 -0.55 14.42
CA LYS A 140 -14.29 -0.70 13.99
C LYS A 140 -14.76 0.52 13.19
N ALA A 141 -14.46 1.72 13.66
CA ALA A 141 -14.81 2.95 12.96
C ALA A 141 -14.11 3.05 11.59
N PHE A 142 -12.85 2.66 11.50
CA PHE A 142 -12.12 2.57 10.23
C PHE A 142 -12.79 1.58 9.27
N LEU A 143 -13.05 0.35 9.71
CA LEU A 143 -13.69 -0.67 8.89
C LEU A 143 -15.08 -0.27 8.41
N ALA A 144 -15.86 0.42 9.26
CA ALA A 144 -17.16 0.97 8.87
C ALA A 144 -17.03 2.00 7.73
N ARG A 145 -16.03 2.88 7.78
CA ARG A 145 -15.77 3.85 6.70
C ARG A 145 -15.38 3.19 5.37
N LEU A 146 -14.67 2.08 5.40
CA LEU A 146 -14.35 1.34 4.18
C LEU A 146 -15.60 0.75 3.48
N GLN A 147 -16.75 0.74 4.16
CA GLN A 147 -18.02 0.28 3.60
C GLN A 147 -18.91 1.43 3.13
N GLU A 148 -18.50 2.69 3.24
CA GLU A 148 -19.30 3.86 2.84
C GLU A 148 -19.55 3.89 1.33
N ARG A 149 -18.59 3.46 0.52
CA ARG A 149 -18.80 3.24 -0.91
C ARG A 149 -19.60 1.95 -1.12
N THR A 150 -20.83 2.08 -1.57
CA THR A 150 -21.74 0.94 -1.77
C THR A 150 -21.89 0.51 -3.23
N GLU A 151 -21.57 1.40 -4.19
CA GLU A 151 -21.70 1.16 -5.61
C GLU A 151 -20.35 0.94 -6.30
N ASN A 152 -20.35 0.08 -7.32
CA ASN A 152 -19.17 -0.22 -8.14
C ASN A 152 -17.94 -0.58 -7.29
N ARG A 153 -18.15 -1.36 -6.23
CA ARG A 153 -17.06 -1.85 -5.40
C ARG A 153 -16.17 -2.81 -6.19
N ASP A 154 -14.88 -2.77 -5.86
CA ASP A 154 -13.93 -3.71 -6.43
C ASP A 154 -14.15 -5.14 -5.94
N LYS A 155 -13.67 -6.08 -6.74
CA LYS A 155 -13.56 -7.47 -6.31
C LYS A 155 -12.49 -7.56 -5.23
N GLU A 156 -12.73 -8.39 -4.23
CA GLU A 156 -11.72 -8.71 -3.24
C GLU A 156 -10.47 -9.30 -3.89
N ILE A 157 -9.33 -9.14 -3.21
CA ILE A 157 -8.08 -9.69 -3.71
C ILE A 157 -8.15 -11.21 -3.83
N SER A 158 -7.62 -11.74 -4.95
CA SER A 158 -7.50 -13.18 -5.14
C SER A 158 -6.35 -13.76 -4.31
N VAL A 159 -6.45 -15.08 -4.00
CA VAL A 159 -5.36 -15.80 -3.33
C VAL A 159 -4.04 -15.69 -4.13
N ALA A 160 -4.11 -15.75 -5.45
CA ALA A 160 -2.95 -15.63 -6.32
C ALA A 160 -2.28 -14.24 -6.18
N ALA A 161 -3.07 -13.16 -6.17
CA ALA A 161 -2.55 -11.81 -5.99
C ALA A 161 -1.98 -11.59 -4.58
N TYR A 162 -2.67 -12.09 -3.55
CA TYR A 162 -2.17 -12.05 -2.17
C TYR A 162 -0.82 -12.76 -2.04
N THR A 163 -0.72 -13.97 -2.58
CA THR A 163 0.52 -14.76 -2.53
C THR A 163 1.67 -14.06 -3.28
N ALA A 164 1.40 -13.50 -4.47
CA ALA A 164 2.39 -12.76 -5.23
C ALA A 164 2.90 -11.52 -4.45
N GLN A 165 2.01 -10.77 -3.82
CA GLN A 165 2.38 -9.62 -2.99
C GLN A 165 3.18 -10.01 -1.75
N LEU A 166 2.88 -11.15 -1.09
CA LEU A 166 3.69 -11.66 0.02
C LEU A 166 5.10 -12.05 -0.43
N GLN A 167 5.25 -12.65 -1.61
CA GLN A 167 6.55 -12.94 -2.20
C GLN A 167 7.34 -11.65 -2.46
N ALA A 168 6.69 -10.62 -3.02
CA ALA A 168 7.31 -9.31 -3.24
C ALA A 168 7.80 -8.67 -1.93
N LEU A 169 6.99 -8.72 -0.86
CA LEU A 169 7.37 -8.23 0.46
C LEU A 169 8.56 -8.99 1.05
N SER A 170 8.53 -10.32 0.98
CA SER A 170 9.64 -11.15 1.47
C SER A 170 10.94 -10.84 0.73
N ALA A 171 10.88 -10.74 -0.60
CA ALA A 171 12.02 -10.38 -1.43
C ALA A 171 12.54 -8.97 -1.09
N TRP A 172 11.63 -7.99 -0.90
CA TRP A 172 12.00 -6.63 -0.50
C TRP A 172 12.76 -6.59 0.83
N GLY A 173 12.28 -7.33 1.84
CA GLY A 173 12.92 -7.41 3.14
C GLY A 173 14.28 -8.11 3.13
N GLN A 174 14.58 -8.89 2.10
CA GLN A 174 15.87 -9.60 1.92
C GLN A 174 16.86 -8.86 1.01
N LYS A 175 16.42 -7.77 0.36
CA LYS A 175 17.31 -6.97 -0.50
C LYS A 175 18.39 -6.28 0.32
N LYS A 176 19.49 -5.96 -0.34
CA LYS A 176 20.43 -4.96 0.21
C LYS A 176 19.73 -3.60 0.25
N PRO A 177 19.94 -2.80 1.31
CA PRO A 177 19.43 -1.45 1.37
C PRO A 177 19.85 -0.63 0.15
N ALA A 178 18.90 0.07 -0.46
CA ALA A 178 19.21 1.04 -1.49
C ALA A 178 19.80 2.31 -0.88
N ASP A 179 20.63 3.02 -1.63
CA ASP A 179 21.10 4.34 -1.23
C ASP A 179 19.98 5.38 -1.46
N LEU A 180 19.21 5.64 -0.41
CA LEU A 180 18.14 6.64 -0.45
C LEU A 180 18.66 8.08 -0.36
N SER A 181 19.96 8.30 -0.14
CA SER A 181 20.56 9.65 -0.10
C SER A 181 20.49 10.36 -1.46
N VAL A 182 20.28 9.62 -2.55
CA VAL A 182 20.07 10.14 -3.90
C VAL A 182 18.69 10.79 -4.09
N VAL A 183 17.72 10.48 -3.24
CA VAL A 183 16.37 11.06 -3.27
C VAL A 183 16.41 12.48 -2.73
N LYS A 184 16.37 13.48 -3.62
CA LYS A 184 16.43 14.92 -3.27
C LYS A 184 15.06 15.59 -3.20
N HIS A 185 14.00 14.82 -3.36
CA HIS A 185 12.62 15.27 -3.32
C HIS A 185 12.21 15.70 -1.90
N PRO A 186 11.23 16.61 -1.74
CA PRO A 186 10.54 16.76 -0.47
C PRO A 186 9.86 15.43 -0.09
N VAL A 187 10.24 14.85 1.05
CA VAL A 187 9.71 13.58 1.56
C VAL A 187 9.05 13.81 2.91
N LEU A 188 7.83 13.32 3.06
CA LEU A 188 7.14 13.18 4.34
C LEU A 188 7.10 11.69 4.72
N VAL A 189 7.66 11.36 5.88
CA VAL A 189 7.56 10.01 6.46
C VAL A 189 6.59 10.05 7.64
N VAL A 190 5.63 9.14 7.63
CA VAL A 190 4.60 9.03 8.67
C VAL A 190 4.55 7.58 9.15
N ASN A 191 4.87 7.36 10.41
CA ASN A 191 4.80 6.03 11.06
C ASN A 191 4.14 6.16 12.44
N GLY A 192 3.67 5.06 12.99
CA GLY A 192 3.30 4.98 14.39
C GLY A 192 4.51 5.19 15.30
N ASP A 193 4.25 5.56 16.55
CA ASP A 193 5.26 5.86 17.58
C ASP A 193 5.39 4.76 18.64
N ALA A 194 4.67 3.64 18.48
CA ALA A 194 4.68 2.49 19.41
C ALA A 194 4.55 1.18 18.62
#